data_cd72bec05eff1eb2d3738f9547b82712
#
_entry.id   cd72bec05eff1eb2d3738f9547b82712
#
_cell.length_a   1.000
_cell.length_b   1.000
_cell.length_c   1.000
_cell.angle_alpha   90.00
_cell.angle_beta   90.00
_cell.angle_gamma   90.00
#
_symmetry.space_group_name_H-M   'P 1'
#
loop_
_entity.id
_entity.type
_entity.pdbx_description
1 polymer ?
#
loop_
_entity_poly.entity_id
_entity_poly.type
_entity_poly.pdbx_seq_one_letter_code
_entity_poly.pdbx_strand_id
1 'polypeptide(L)'
;AKLKKDSVNQNSVLIPRPIRISIRNTFRRKTRLGITLFTLVLAGAVFIAVYNLWASFDKVMEDIQGYFLADINISFDRGYRYDKVATVAESIPGVESAEGWLEYSGTLKMGDEEAGTQILFVAPPSTSTMIDPIITTGRWLKSGDENAIVIGNHLLQIFPDLKVGDWLTIEANGRETDWHIVGIYSITGNVSPPLLYVNYEYLSVLVSEPEIAYSLRVITSEHDSLTQRRINDQIQAEIASAYRL
;
A
#
# COMPACT_ATOMS: atom_id res chain seq x y z
N ALA A 1 65.95 54.58 -13.79
CA ALA A 1 64.80 54.06 -13.03
C ALA A 1 63.67 53.80 -13.99
N LYS A 2 63.32 52.48 -14.23
CA LYS A 2 62.23 52.08 -15.09
C LYS A 2 61.06 51.70 -14.19
N LEU A 3 59.94 52.37 -14.30
CA LEU A 3 58.66 52.02 -13.68
C LEU A 3 58.08 50.83 -14.42
N LYS A 4 57.84 49.70 -13.64
CA LYS A 4 57.17 48.52 -14.11
C LYS A 4 55.67 48.75 -13.97
N LYS A 5 54.94 48.75 -15.05
CA LYS A 5 53.51 48.94 -15.13
C LYS A 5 52.84 47.58 -14.90
N ASP A 6 52.29 47.35 -13.73
CA ASP A 6 51.53 46.18 -13.45
C ASP A 6 50.19 46.25 -14.19
N SER A 7 49.99 45.29 -15.09
CA SER A 7 48.72 45.09 -15.80
C SER A 7 47.73 44.43 -14.87
N VAL A 8 46.86 45.20 -14.26
CA VAL A 8 45.69 44.72 -13.54
C VAL A 8 44.73 44.10 -14.55
N ASN A 9 44.54 42.82 -14.38
CA ASN A 9 43.61 42.01 -15.17
C ASN A 9 42.16 42.51 -14.98
N GLN A 10 41.62 43.24 -15.96
CA GLN A 10 40.26 43.78 -15.99
C GLN A 10 39.30 42.78 -16.64
N ASN A 11 39.02 41.67 -16.00
CA ASN A 11 37.81 40.90 -16.29
C ASN A 11 36.69 41.25 -15.29
N SER A 12 36.39 42.53 -15.14
CA SER A 12 35.15 42.97 -14.51
C SER A 12 34.02 42.82 -15.50
N VAL A 13 33.13 41.87 -15.29
CA VAL A 13 31.86 41.76 -16.01
C VAL A 13 31.15 43.11 -15.94
N LEU A 14 31.16 43.86 -17.09
CA LEU A 14 30.56 45.17 -17.21
C LEU A 14 29.06 45.08 -17.14
N ILE A 15 28.52 45.13 -15.91
CA ILE A 15 27.07 45.23 -15.71
C ILE A 15 26.60 46.56 -16.32
N PRO A 16 25.67 46.56 -17.28
CA PRO A 16 25.16 47.76 -17.92
C PRO A 16 24.63 48.77 -16.88
N ARG A 17 24.87 50.07 -17.10
CA ARG A 17 24.45 51.15 -16.17
C ARG A 17 22.98 51.06 -15.73
N PRO A 18 21.99 50.71 -16.60
CA PRO A 18 20.60 50.55 -16.18
C PRO A 18 20.41 49.45 -15.11
N ILE A 19 21.09 48.33 -15.25
CA ILE A 19 21.02 47.22 -14.32
C ILE A 19 21.60 47.59 -12.96
N ARG A 20 22.72 48.31 -12.93
CA ARG A 20 23.35 48.79 -11.68
C ARG A 20 22.44 49.76 -10.91
N ILE A 21 21.71 50.64 -11.61
CA ILE A 21 20.77 51.59 -11.01
C ILE A 21 19.55 50.82 -10.47
N SER A 22 19.03 49.85 -11.21
CA SER A 22 17.90 49.01 -10.79
C SER A 22 18.26 48.23 -9.54
N ILE A 23 19.39 47.55 -9.48
CA ILE A 23 19.85 46.80 -8.31
C ILE A 23 19.97 47.74 -7.09
N ARG A 24 20.64 48.89 -7.24
CA ARG A 24 20.79 49.85 -6.14
C ARG A 24 19.44 50.40 -5.65
N ASN A 25 18.49 50.59 -6.51
CA ASN A 25 17.15 51.08 -6.14
C ASN A 25 16.33 49.98 -5.43
N THR A 26 16.45 48.70 -5.83
CA THR A 26 15.84 47.55 -5.20
C THR A 26 16.33 47.38 -3.75
N PHE A 27 17.65 47.48 -3.52
CA PHE A 27 18.22 47.35 -2.17
C PHE A 27 18.03 48.60 -1.29
N ARG A 28 17.54 49.70 -1.79
CA ARG A 28 17.29 50.92 -1.02
C ARG A 28 16.09 50.78 -0.11
N ARG A 29 15.10 49.91 -0.45
CA ARG A 29 13.90 49.66 0.35
C ARG A 29 13.94 48.22 0.91
N LYS A 30 14.82 47.99 1.90
CA LYS A 30 15.11 46.66 2.47
C LYS A 30 13.87 45.91 2.98
N THR A 31 12.94 46.62 3.62
CA THR A 31 11.71 46.04 4.12
C THR A 31 10.83 45.48 3.00
N ARG A 32 10.66 46.26 1.90
CA ARG A 32 9.86 45.81 0.76
C ARG A 32 10.53 44.64 0.06
N LEU A 33 11.84 44.66 -0.10
CA LEU A 33 12.63 43.57 -0.67
C LEU A 33 12.49 42.31 0.20
N GLY A 34 12.60 42.46 1.54
CA GLY A 34 12.45 41.35 2.47
C GLY A 34 11.08 40.67 2.38
N ILE A 35 10.00 41.46 2.33
CA ILE A 35 8.64 40.93 2.17
C ILE A 35 8.50 40.19 0.83
N THR A 36 9.01 40.78 -0.27
CA THR A 36 8.94 40.13 -1.60
C THR A 36 9.72 38.82 -1.64
N LEU A 37 10.90 38.77 -1.04
CA LEU A 37 11.71 37.56 -0.96
C LEU A 37 11.02 36.52 -0.07
N PHE A 38 10.46 36.93 1.07
CA PHE A 38 9.73 36.04 1.96
C PHE A 38 8.54 35.38 1.25
N THR A 39 7.72 36.18 0.54
CA THR A 39 6.58 35.63 -0.22
C THR A 39 7.02 34.70 -1.33
N LEU A 40 8.11 35.02 -2.01
CA LEU A 40 8.66 34.15 -3.08
C LEU A 40 9.19 32.83 -2.51
N VAL A 41 9.92 32.88 -1.38
CA VAL A 41 10.42 31.68 -0.70
C VAL A 41 9.27 30.84 -0.19
N LEU A 42 8.25 31.46 0.41
CA LEU A 42 7.05 30.76 0.89
C LEU A 42 6.29 30.09 -0.26
N ALA A 43 6.09 30.79 -1.37
CA ALA A 43 5.46 30.22 -2.55
C ALA A 43 6.27 29.04 -3.13
N GLY A 44 7.60 29.17 -3.19
CA GLY A 44 8.49 28.07 -3.61
C GLY A 44 8.44 26.88 -2.65
N ALA A 45 8.41 27.13 -1.35
CA ALA A 45 8.31 26.07 -0.35
C ALA A 45 6.99 25.29 -0.46
N VAL A 46 5.88 26.01 -0.64
CA VAL A 46 4.56 25.38 -0.87
C VAL A 46 4.55 24.57 -2.16
N PHE A 47 5.11 25.10 -3.23
CA PHE A 47 5.19 24.37 -4.50
C PHE A 47 6.01 23.06 -4.36
N ILE A 48 7.18 23.12 -3.71
CA ILE A 48 8.00 21.93 -3.45
C ILE A 48 7.25 20.93 -2.57
N ALA A 49 6.55 21.40 -1.53
CA ALA A 49 5.79 20.52 -0.63
C ALA A 49 4.67 19.78 -1.38
N VAL A 50 3.92 20.50 -2.23
CA VAL A 50 2.85 19.89 -3.06
C VAL A 50 3.43 18.89 -4.06
N TYR A 51 4.54 19.24 -4.70
CA TYR A 51 5.21 18.34 -5.65
C TYR A 51 5.73 17.07 -4.96
N ASN A 52 6.35 17.21 -3.78
CA ASN A 52 6.80 16.05 -3.00
C ASN A 52 5.63 15.16 -2.55
N LEU A 53 4.51 15.77 -2.15
CA LEU A 53 3.30 15.02 -1.80
C LEU A 53 2.78 14.23 -3.00
N TRP A 54 2.72 14.86 -4.17
CA TRP A 54 2.28 14.20 -5.40
C TRP A 54 3.21 13.04 -5.80
N ALA A 55 4.53 13.27 -5.77
CA ALA A 55 5.51 12.23 -6.09
C ALA A 55 5.50 11.07 -5.08
N SER A 56 5.24 11.37 -3.79
CA SER A 56 5.09 10.34 -2.76
C SER A 56 3.83 9.52 -2.98
N PHE A 57 2.73 10.16 -3.37
CA PHE A 57 1.48 9.47 -3.67
C PHE A 57 1.61 8.54 -4.88
N ASP A 58 2.26 9.02 -5.94
CA ASP A 58 2.51 8.24 -7.16
C ASP A 58 3.32 6.97 -6.85
N LYS A 59 4.37 7.12 -6.04
CA LYS A 59 5.16 5.97 -5.58
C LYS A 59 4.36 4.98 -4.72
N VAL A 60 3.51 5.46 -3.82
CA VAL A 60 2.65 4.59 -3.01
C VAL A 60 1.67 3.82 -3.89
N MET A 61 1.12 4.45 -4.94
CA MET A 61 0.24 3.78 -5.90
C MET A 61 1.00 2.71 -6.70
N GLU A 62 2.22 2.99 -7.15
CA GLU A 62 3.07 2.01 -7.84
C GLU A 62 3.40 0.82 -6.93
N ASP A 63 3.78 1.06 -5.67
CA ASP A 63 4.06 0.02 -4.68
C ASP A 63 2.82 -0.88 -4.43
N ILE A 64 1.63 -0.29 -4.32
CA ILE A 64 0.37 -1.03 -4.12
C ILE A 64 0.02 -1.88 -5.35
N GLN A 65 0.18 -1.33 -6.56
CA GLN A 65 -0.06 -2.08 -7.80
C GLN A 65 0.92 -3.24 -7.98
N GLY A 66 2.19 -3.06 -7.60
CA GLY A 66 3.17 -4.14 -7.60
C GLY A 66 2.90 -5.23 -6.56
N TYR A 67 2.22 -4.87 -5.47
CA TYR A 67 1.87 -5.77 -4.38
C TYR A 67 0.66 -6.65 -4.72
N PHE A 68 -0.40 -6.05 -5.29
CA PHE A 68 -1.59 -6.74 -5.73
C PHE A 68 -1.56 -6.88 -7.26
N LEU A 69 -1.41 -8.11 -7.74
CA LEU A 69 -1.39 -8.42 -9.17
C LEU A 69 -2.79 -8.52 -9.77
N ALA A 70 -3.83 -8.46 -8.92
CA ALA A 70 -5.21 -8.42 -9.36
C ALA A 70 -5.63 -7.01 -9.80
N ASP A 71 -6.30 -6.91 -10.94
CA ASP A 71 -6.81 -5.66 -11.51
C ASP A 71 -8.05 -5.15 -10.79
N ILE A 72 -8.91 -6.07 -10.35
CA ILE A 72 -10.17 -5.77 -9.67
C ILE A 72 -10.21 -6.48 -8.33
N ASN A 73 -10.63 -5.74 -7.31
CA ASN A 73 -10.86 -6.25 -5.97
C ASN A 73 -12.29 -5.93 -5.54
N ILE A 74 -13.08 -6.94 -5.28
CA ILE A 74 -14.47 -6.82 -4.84
C ILE A 74 -14.56 -7.40 -3.42
N SER A 75 -14.97 -6.59 -2.44
CA SER A 75 -15.27 -7.06 -1.09
C SER A 75 -16.77 -7.26 -0.94
N PHE A 76 -17.14 -8.30 -0.21
CA PHE A 76 -18.53 -8.67 0.03
C PHE A 76 -18.93 -8.40 1.47
N ASP A 77 -20.17 -7.95 1.67
CA ASP A 77 -20.73 -7.72 3.00
C ASP A 77 -21.06 -9.04 3.74
N ARG A 78 -21.08 -10.17 3.02
CA ARG A 78 -21.32 -11.51 3.54
C ARG A 78 -20.49 -12.55 2.78
N GLY A 79 -20.30 -13.72 3.38
CA GLY A 79 -19.60 -14.82 2.75
C GLY A 79 -20.40 -15.41 1.56
N TYR A 80 -19.71 -15.65 0.47
CA TYR A 80 -20.22 -16.34 -0.72
C TYR A 80 -19.42 -17.61 -0.97
N ARG A 81 -20.03 -18.58 -1.64
CA ARG A 81 -19.29 -19.77 -2.03
C ARG A 81 -18.17 -19.43 -3.00
N TYR A 82 -16.95 -19.77 -2.59
CA TYR A 82 -15.71 -19.52 -3.32
C TYR A 82 -15.79 -19.95 -4.80
N ASP A 83 -16.18 -21.22 -5.05
CA ASP A 83 -16.28 -21.82 -6.36
C ASP A 83 -17.27 -21.08 -7.28
N LYS A 84 -18.41 -20.65 -6.71
CA LYS A 84 -19.43 -19.97 -7.49
C LYS A 84 -19.06 -18.56 -7.87
N VAL A 85 -18.51 -17.77 -6.95
CA VAL A 85 -18.15 -16.39 -7.29
C VAL A 85 -17.00 -16.34 -8.28
N ALA A 86 -16.02 -17.25 -8.18
CA ALA A 86 -14.94 -17.38 -9.14
C ALA A 86 -15.49 -17.77 -10.53
N THR A 87 -16.33 -18.82 -10.61
CA THR A 87 -16.94 -19.26 -11.88
C THR A 87 -17.79 -18.17 -12.53
N VAL A 88 -18.60 -17.43 -11.77
CA VAL A 88 -19.39 -16.31 -12.28
C VAL A 88 -18.48 -15.24 -12.88
N ALA A 89 -17.42 -14.85 -12.18
CA ALA A 89 -16.48 -13.85 -12.68
C ALA A 89 -15.77 -14.33 -13.95
N GLU A 90 -15.28 -15.56 -13.98
CA GLU A 90 -14.58 -16.16 -15.13
C GLU A 90 -15.47 -16.34 -16.37
N SER A 91 -16.81 -16.38 -16.18
CA SER A 91 -17.76 -16.42 -17.30
C SER A 91 -17.90 -15.10 -18.05
N ILE A 92 -17.37 -14.00 -17.50
CA ILE A 92 -17.49 -12.67 -18.08
C ILE A 92 -16.37 -12.44 -19.10
N PRO A 93 -16.68 -12.02 -20.33
CA PRO A 93 -15.68 -11.75 -21.35
C PRO A 93 -14.68 -10.66 -20.90
N GLY A 94 -13.40 -10.98 -20.96
CA GLY A 94 -12.32 -10.10 -20.54
C GLY A 94 -11.76 -10.41 -19.15
N VAL A 95 -12.29 -11.41 -18.45
CA VAL A 95 -11.69 -11.97 -17.24
C VAL A 95 -10.75 -13.12 -17.63
N GLU A 96 -9.51 -13.07 -17.15
CA GLU A 96 -8.53 -14.15 -17.33
C GLU A 96 -8.58 -15.17 -16.20
N SER A 97 -8.68 -14.67 -14.98
CA SER A 97 -8.78 -15.52 -13.78
C SER A 97 -9.44 -14.77 -12.64
N ALA A 98 -10.06 -15.52 -11.73
CA ALA A 98 -10.70 -14.99 -10.54
C ALA A 98 -10.45 -15.90 -9.34
N GLU A 99 -10.13 -15.30 -8.19
CA GLU A 99 -9.90 -16.01 -6.93
C GLU A 99 -10.75 -15.41 -5.82
N GLY A 100 -11.46 -16.28 -5.10
CA GLY A 100 -12.11 -15.90 -3.85
C GLY A 100 -11.10 -15.93 -2.69
N TRP A 101 -11.08 -14.93 -1.85
CA TRP A 101 -10.23 -14.88 -0.67
C TRP A 101 -11.08 -14.83 0.60
N LEU A 102 -10.58 -15.47 1.66
CA LEU A 102 -11.20 -15.40 2.97
C LEU A 102 -10.59 -14.25 3.76
N GLU A 103 -11.44 -13.39 4.28
CA GLU A 103 -11.06 -12.32 5.20
C GLU A 103 -11.78 -12.56 6.52
N TYR A 104 -11.05 -12.57 7.64
CA TYR A 104 -11.62 -12.86 8.95
C TYR A 104 -11.00 -12.00 10.04
N SER A 105 -11.83 -11.38 10.87
CA SER A 105 -11.34 -10.57 11.99
C SER A 105 -10.91 -11.46 13.15
N GLY A 106 -9.78 -11.16 13.75
CA GLY A 106 -9.26 -11.82 14.93
C GLY A 106 -8.77 -10.83 15.97
N THR A 107 -8.47 -11.34 17.15
CA THR A 107 -7.89 -10.57 18.24
C THR A 107 -6.56 -11.18 18.63
N LEU A 108 -5.48 -10.44 18.41
CA LEU A 108 -4.13 -10.83 18.86
C LEU A 108 -4.02 -10.60 20.36
N LYS A 109 -3.69 -11.65 21.10
CA LYS A 109 -3.45 -11.60 22.55
C LYS A 109 -1.94 -11.56 22.81
N MET A 110 -1.48 -10.49 23.43
CA MET A 110 -0.08 -10.32 23.82
C MET A 110 -0.01 -9.95 25.30
N GLY A 111 0.56 -10.84 26.13
CA GLY A 111 0.70 -10.62 27.57
C GLY A 111 -0.62 -10.58 28.33
N ASP A 112 -0.68 -9.79 29.40
CA ASP A 112 -1.85 -9.68 30.30
C ASP A 112 -2.88 -8.63 29.83
N GLU A 113 -2.83 -8.16 28.57
CA GLU A 113 -3.80 -7.18 28.07
C GLU A 113 -5.16 -7.84 27.81
N GLU A 114 -6.18 -7.52 28.64
CA GLU A 114 -7.53 -8.05 28.52
C GLU A 114 -8.22 -7.69 27.18
N ALA A 115 -7.86 -6.56 26.56
CA ALA A 115 -8.54 -6.06 25.37
C ALA A 115 -8.01 -6.63 24.05
N GLY A 116 -6.74 -7.07 23.99
CA GLY A 116 -6.10 -7.56 22.77
C GLY A 116 -6.06 -6.54 21.62
N THR A 117 -5.30 -6.83 20.58
CA THR A 117 -5.20 -5.99 19.37
C THR A 117 -6.04 -6.60 18.24
N GLN A 118 -6.97 -5.83 17.68
CA GLN A 118 -7.74 -6.26 16.51
C GLN A 118 -6.82 -6.42 15.30
N ILE A 119 -6.95 -7.55 14.60
CA ILE A 119 -6.23 -7.87 13.37
C ILE A 119 -7.20 -8.37 12.32
N LEU A 120 -6.78 -8.33 11.06
CA LEU A 120 -7.51 -8.92 9.95
C LEU A 120 -6.65 -10.02 9.31
N PHE A 121 -7.13 -11.25 9.38
CA PHE A 121 -6.62 -12.33 8.55
C PHE A 121 -7.03 -12.11 7.10
N VAL A 122 -6.07 -12.20 6.21
CA VAL A 122 -6.29 -12.24 4.76
C VAL A 122 -5.73 -13.56 4.27
N ALA A 123 -6.59 -14.40 3.74
CA ALA A 123 -6.23 -15.75 3.36
C ALA A 123 -6.46 -15.97 1.86
N PRO A 124 -5.41 -15.78 1.04
CA PRO A 124 -5.42 -16.22 -0.33
C PRO A 124 -5.37 -17.77 -0.40
N PRO A 125 -5.85 -18.38 -1.48
CA PRO A 125 -5.53 -19.78 -1.81
C PRO A 125 -4.02 -19.99 -1.79
N SER A 126 -3.56 -21.12 -1.28
CA SER A 126 -2.12 -21.42 -1.16
C SER A 126 -1.38 -21.48 -2.51
N THR A 127 -2.13 -21.57 -3.60
CA THR A 127 -1.64 -21.56 -4.99
C THR A 127 -1.82 -20.22 -5.67
N SER A 128 -2.29 -19.20 -4.96
CA SER A 128 -2.57 -17.88 -5.53
C SER A 128 -1.32 -17.26 -6.16
N THR A 129 -1.51 -16.67 -7.34
CA THR A 129 -0.53 -15.86 -8.06
C THR A 129 -0.94 -14.38 -8.13
N MET A 130 -2.02 -14.00 -7.41
CA MET A 130 -2.58 -12.66 -7.45
C MET A 130 -1.99 -11.71 -6.40
N ILE A 131 -0.94 -12.14 -5.70
CA ILE A 131 -0.23 -11.34 -4.71
C ILE A 131 1.27 -11.65 -4.75
N ASP A 132 2.09 -10.60 -4.76
CA ASP A 132 3.56 -10.70 -4.70
C ASP A 132 4.10 -9.75 -3.61
N PRO A 133 4.00 -10.13 -2.33
CA PRO A 133 4.42 -9.29 -1.23
C PRO A 133 5.94 -9.20 -1.12
N ILE A 134 6.43 -8.01 -0.83
CA ILE A 134 7.85 -7.77 -0.56
C ILE A 134 8.22 -8.35 0.82
N ILE A 135 8.80 -9.54 0.84
CA ILE A 135 9.26 -10.17 2.08
C ILE A 135 10.58 -9.55 2.53
N THR A 136 10.59 -8.94 3.70
CA THR A 136 11.77 -8.32 4.30
C THR A 136 12.59 -9.30 5.13
N THR A 137 11.92 -10.26 5.77
CA THR A 137 12.56 -11.28 6.62
C THR A 137 11.76 -12.58 6.57
N GLY A 138 12.43 -13.71 6.55
CA GLY A 138 11.78 -15.02 6.50
C GLY A 138 11.33 -15.41 5.10
N ARG A 139 10.13 -15.97 4.98
CA ARG A 139 9.55 -16.47 3.71
C ARG A 139 8.07 -16.18 3.59
N TRP A 140 7.55 -16.23 2.37
CA TRP A 140 6.11 -16.28 2.12
C TRP A 140 5.51 -17.63 2.51
N LEU A 141 4.18 -17.70 2.55
CA LEU A 141 3.40 -18.91 2.77
C LEU A 141 3.70 -19.97 1.70
N LYS A 142 3.62 -21.24 2.08
CA LYS A 142 3.74 -22.37 1.18
C LYS A 142 2.47 -23.20 1.22
N SER A 143 2.18 -23.89 0.12
CA SER A 143 1.11 -24.87 0.10
C SER A 143 1.34 -25.92 1.18
N GLY A 144 0.31 -26.18 1.99
CA GLY A 144 0.37 -27.12 3.11
C GLY A 144 0.92 -26.55 4.42
N ASP A 145 1.28 -25.28 4.49
CA ASP A 145 1.58 -24.62 5.77
C ASP A 145 0.30 -24.60 6.64
N GLU A 146 0.39 -25.16 7.84
CA GLU A 146 -0.62 -25.09 8.89
C GLU A 146 -0.13 -24.11 9.96
N ASN A 147 -1.03 -23.34 10.58
CA ASN A 147 -0.72 -22.31 11.60
C ASN A 147 0.53 -21.44 11.30
N ALA A 148 0.90 -21.31 10.06
CA ALA A 148 1.92 -20.38 9.62
C ALA A 148 1.31 -19.02 9.28
N ILE A 149 1.97 -17.96 9.72
CA ILE A 149 1.49 -16.58 9.53
C ILE A 149 2.60 -15.68 8.99
N VAL A 150 2.23 -14.79 8.08
CA VAL A 150 3.11 -13.73 7.59
C VAL A 150 2.54 -12.39 8.07
N ILE A 151 3.34 -11.65 8.82
CA ILE A 151 2.93 -10.39 9.46
C ILE A 151 3.46 -9.18 8.70
N GLY A 152 2.73 -8.08 8.75
CA GLY A 152 3.17 -6.82 8.14
C GLY A 152 4.15 -6.04 9.03
N ASN A 153 5.04 -5.27 8.41
CA ASN A 153 5.97 -4.39 9.10
C ASN A 153 5.29 -3.37 10.02
N HIS A 154 4.03 -3.03 9.77
CA HIS A 154 3.24 -2.13 10.63
C HIS A 154 2.88 -2.78 11.98
N LEU A 155 2.77 -4.12 12.08
CA LEU A 155 2.58 -4.79 13.36
C LEU A 155 3.81 -4.61 14.27
N LEU A 156 5.02 -4.52 13.68
CA LEU A 156 6.25 -4.24 14.43
C LEU A 156 6.32 -2.83 15.01
N GLN A 157 5.49 -1.89 14.53
CA GLN A 157 5.38 -0.56 15.15
C GLN A 157 4.62 -0.63 16.48
N ILE A 158 3.73 -1.62 16.61
CA ILE A 158 2.97 -1.88 17.85
C ILE A 158 3.76 -2.82 18.77
N PHE A 159 4.36 -3.87 18.19
CA PHE A 159 5.13 -4.89 18.89
C PHE A 159 6.54 -5.04 18.30
N PRO A 160 7.49 -4.18 18.70
CA PRO A 160 8.84 -4.11 18.09
C PRO A 160 9.71 -5.35 18.28
N ASP A 161 9.41 -6.15 19.29
CA ASP A 161 10.21 -7.34 19.66
C ASP A 161 9.88 -8.59 18.83
N LEU A 162 8.80 -8.57 18.05
CA LEU A 162 8.37 -9.70 17.23
C LEU A 162 9.38 -10.02 16.13
N LYS A 163 9.63 -11.31 15.95
CA LYS A 163 10.59 -11.85 14.96
C LYS A 163 10.03 -13.08 14.27
N VAL A 164 10.59 -13.39 13.10
CA VAL A 164 10.36 -14.69 12.46
C VAL A 164 10.83 -15.80 13.38
N GLY A 165 9.97 -16.79 13.57
CA GLY A 165 10.16 -17.89 14.50
C GLY A 165 9.37 -17.77 15.81
N ASP A 166 8.84 -16.59 16.14
CA ASP A 166 7.99 -16.39 17.31
C ASP A 166 6.57 -16.96 17.09
N TRP A 167 5.88 -17.15 18.19
CA TRP A 167 4.49 -17.62 18.22
C TRP A 167 3.57 -16.50 18.67
N LEU A 168 2.42 -16.38 18.01
CA LEU A 168 1.35 -15.43 18.33
C LEU A 168 0.10 -16.21 18.71
N THR A 169 -0.51 -15.88 19.84
CA THR A 169 -1.84 -16.42 20.19
C THR A 169 -2.91 -15.46 19.67
N ILE A 170 -3.74 -15.94 18.74
CA ILE A 170 -4.81 -15.15 18.13
C ILE A 170 -6.14 -15.85 18.36
N GLU A 171 -7.11 -15.10 18.86
CA GLU A 171 -8.49 -15.54 19.00
C GLU A 171 -9.25 -15.24 17.71
N ALA A 172 -9.82 -16.28 17.10
CA ALA A 172 -10.73 -16.21 15.95
C ALA A 172 -11.88 -17.17 16.14
N ASN A 173 -13.09 -16.75 15.82
CA ASN A 173 -14.32 -17.56 16.02
C ASN A 173 -14.47 -18.14 17.45
N GLY A 174 -14.08 -17.36 18.47
CA GLY A 174 -14.14 -17.78 19.88
C GLY A 174 -13.14 -18.88 20.26
N ARG A 175 -12.14 -19.14 19.45
CA ARG A 175 -11.05 -20.10 19.72
C ARG A 175 -9.70 -19.39 19.67
N GLU A 176 -8.88 -19.67 20.66
CA GLU A 176 -7.48 -19.28 20.68
C GLU A 176 -6.65 -20.30 19.90
N THR A 177 -5.80 -19.80 19.01
CA THR A 177 -4.90 -20.62 18.19
C THR A 177 -3.53 -19.98 18.15
N ASP A 178 -2.50 -20.81 18.29
CA ASP A 178 -1.13 -20.36 18.21
C ASP A 178 -0.64 -20.38 16.75
N TRP A 179 -0.05 -19.27 16.31
CA TRP A 179 0.43 -19.05 14.97
C TRP A 179 1.93 -18.81 14.96
N HIS A 180 2.63 -19.50 14.10
CA HIS A 180 4.08 -19.38 13.93
C HIS A 180 4.42 -18.33 12.86
N ILE A 181 5.17 -17.29 13.22
CA ILE A 181 5.62 -16.26 12.29
C ILE A 181 6.67 -16.85 11.35
N VAL A 182 6.33 -17.03 10.07
CA VAL A 182 7.23 -17.56 9.05
C VAL A 182 7.86 -16.47 8.17
N GLY A 183 7.28 -15.27 8.18
CA GLY A 183 7.80 -14.14 7.42
C GLY A 183 7.24 -12.81 7.86
N ILE A 184 7.95 -11.76 7.46
CA ILE A 184 7.56 -10.35 7.64
C ILE A 184 7.56 -9.71 6.27
N TYR A 185 6.41 -9.11 5.90
CA TYR A 185 6.29 -8.36 4.65
C TYR A 185 6.29 -6.87 4.89
N SER A 186 6.68 -6.11 3.87
CA SER A 186 6.60 -4.65 3.85
C SER A 186 5.40 -4.20 3.03
N ILE A 187 4.61 -3.31 3.61
CA ILE A 187 3.58 -2.56 2.89
C ILE A 187 3.77 -1.09 3.20
N THR A 188 3.59 -0.24 2.18
CA THR A 188 3.68 1.20 2.32
C THR A 188 2.36 1.76 2.84
N GLY A 189 2.44 2.64 3.84
CA GLY A 189 1.27 3.26 4.48
C GLY A 189 0.96 2.68 5.85
N ASN A 190 -0.07 3.25 6.50
CA ASN A 190 -0.57 2.77 7.78
C ASN A 190 -1.87 2.00 7.56
N VAL A 191 -1.80 0.70 7.69
CA VAL A 191 -2.95 -0.19 7.52
C VAL A 191 -3.51 -0.56 8.89
N SER A 192 -4.79 -0.23 9.12
CA SER A 192 -5.50 -0.53 10.36
C SER A 192 -6.88 -1.14 10.03
N PRO A 193 -7.23 -2.28 10.62
CA PRO A 193 -6.41 -3.13 11.48
C PRO A 193 -5.21 -3.75 10.77
N PRO A 194 -4.16 -4.19 11.51
CA PRO A 194 -3.03 -4.91 10.94
C PRO A 194 -3.48 -6.14 10.12
N LEU A 195 -2.93 -6.28 8.91
CA LEU A 195 -3.21 -7.41 8.04
C LEU A 195 -2.20 -8.52 8.29
N LEU A 196 -2.70 -9.74 8.43
CA LEU A 196 -1.92 -10.94 8.63
C LEU A 196 -2.29 -11.97 7.56
N TYR A 197 -1.29 -12.48 6.82
CA TYR A 197 -1.53 -13.45 5.76
C TYR A 197 -1.39 -14.88 6.27
N VAL A 198 -2.34 -15.71 5.90
CA VAL A 198 -2.40 -17.15 6.22
C VAL A 198 -2.95 -17.92 5.02
N ASN A 199 -2.76 -19.25 4.98
CA ASN A 199 -3.35 -20.06 3.92
C ASN A 199 -4.86 -20.18 4.08
N TYR A 200 -5.60 -20.01 2.97
CA TYR A 200 -7.04 -20.16 2.90
C TYR A 200 -7.50 -21.52 3.43
N GLU A 201 -6.83 -22.59 3.01
CA GLU A 201 -7.19 -23.97 3.32
C GLU A 201 -7.17 -24.23 4.83
N TYR A 202 -6.20 -23.64 5.53
CA TYR A 202 -6.09 -23.79 6.98
C TYR A 202 -7.09 -22.89 7.72
N LEU A 203 -7.15 -21.60 7.37
CA LEU A 203 -8.03 -20.66 8.07
C LEU A 203 -9.51 -21.02 7.91
N SER A 204 -9.95 -21.38 6.71
CA SER A 204 -11.36 -21.70 6.41
C SER A 204 -11.90 -22.85 7.27
N VAL A 205 -11.08 -23.85 7.55
CA VAL A 205 -11.41 -24.95 8.46
C VAL A 205 -11.42 -24.47 9.90
N LEU A 206 -10.44 -23.68 10.32
CA LEU A 206 -10.31 -23.15 11.67
C LEU A 206 -11.52 -22.31 12.08
N VAL A 207 -11.97 -21.40 11.19
CA VAL A 207 -13.12 -20.53 11.46
C VAL A 207 -14.47 -21.19 11.13
N SER A 208 -14.46 -22.45 10.67
CA SER A 208 -15.66 -23.22 10.28
C SER A 208 -16.43 -22.61 9.10
N GLU A 209 -15.71 -21.99 8.17
CA GLU A 209 -16.24 -21.40 6.93
C GLU A 209 -15.56 -22.00 5.68
N PRO A 210 -15.59 -23.33 5.50
CA PRO A 210 -15.01 -23.95 4.32
C PRO A 210 -15.76 -23.49 3.06
N GLU A 211 -15.01 -23.31 1.98
CA GLU A 211 -15.53 -22.87 0.67
C GLU A 211 -16.22 -21.50 0.66
N ILE A 212 -15.93 -20.62 1.63
CA ILE A 212 -16.47 -19.26 1.71
C ILE A 212 -15.38 -18.24 1.36
N ALA A 213 -15.77 -17.24 0.57
CA ALA A 213 -14.96 -16.07 0.25
C ALA A 213 -15.69 -14.78 0.66
N TYR A 214 -14.95 -13.85 1.21
CA TYR A 214 -15.41 -12.50 1.57
C TYR A 214 -14.88 -11.43 0.62
N SER A 215 -13.93 -11.80 -0.24
CA SER A 215 -13.50 -10.93 -1.34
C SER A 215 -13.18 -11.75 -2.58
N LEU A 216 -13.24 -11.08 -3.73
CA LEU A 216 -12.93 -11.63 -5.04
C LEU A 216 -11.82 -10.79 -5.67
N ARG A 217 -10.77 -11.45 -6.10
CA ARG A 217 -9.67 -10.88 -6.87
C ARG A 217 -9.79 -11.32 -8.32
N VAL A 218 -9.62 -10.41 -9.25
CA VAL A 218 -9.81 -10.69 -10.68
C VAL A 218 -8.66 -10.12 -11.49
N ILE A 219 -8.10 -10.91 -12.38
CA ILE A 219 -7.17 -10.49 -13.42
C ILE A 219 -7.96 -10.36 -14.73
N THR A 220 -7.76 -9.24 -15.41
CA THR A 220 -8.42 -8.94 -16.67
C THR A 220 -7.45 -8.97 -17.85
N SER A 221 -7.93 -9.31 -19.05
CA SER A 221 -7.11 -9.35 -20.26
C SER A 221 -6.64 -7.96 -20.73
N GLU A 222 -7.34 -6.91 -20.32
CA GLU A 222 -6.98 -5.52 -20.61
C GLU A 222 -6.95 -4.75 -19.29
N HIS A 223 -5.78 -4.12 -19.00
CA HIS A 223 -5.52 -3.45 -17.72
C HIS A 223 -5.93 -1.98 -17.70
N ASP A 224 -6.80 -1.53 -18.63
CA ASP A 224 -7.30 -0.17 -18.64
C ASP A 224 -8.48 0.03 -17.68
N SER A 225 -8.57 1.23 -17.10
CA SER A 225 -9.53 1.55 -16.05
C SER A 225 -11.01 1.54 -16.52
N LEU A 226 -11.29 1.67 -17.82
CA LEU A 226 -12.66 1.65 -18.35
C LEU A 226 -13.13 0.19 -18.46
N THR A 227 -12.30 -0.69 -18.99
CA THR A 227 -12.58 -2.13 -19.07
C THR A 227 -12.71 -2.72 -17.66
N GLN A 228 -11.83 -2.38 -16.73
CA GLN A 228 -11.92 -2.84 -15.34
C GLN A 228 -13.23 -2.42 -14.67
N ARG A 229 -13.67 -1.17 -14.84
CA ARG A 229 -14.97 -0.70 -14.32
C ARG A 229 -16.14 -1.46 -14.93
N ARG A 230 -16.18 -1.62 -16.24
CA ARG A 230 -17.22 -2.36 -16.93
C ARG A 230 -17.32 -3.80 -16.44
N ILE A 231 -16.19 -4.48 -16.32
CA ILE A 231 -16.12 -5.86 -15.82
C ILE A 231 -16.56 -5.92 -14.35
N ASN A 232 -16.10 -5.00 -13.50
CA ASN A 232 -16.52 -4.91 -12.11
C ASN A 232 -18.04 -4.78 -11.97
N ASP A 233 -18.66 -3.87 -12.75
CA ASP A 233 -20.12 -3.65 -12.72
C ASP A 233 -20.87 -4.90 -13.20
N GLN A 234 -20.35 -5.60 -14.20
CA GLN A 234 -20.91 -6.86 -14.69
C GLN A 234 -20.83 -7.97 -13.65
N ILE A 235 -19.66 -8.14 -12.99
CA ILE A 235 -19.48 -9.13 -11.92
C ILE A 235 -20.49 -8.88 -10.79
N GLN A 236 -20.61 -7.64 -10.34
CA GLN A 236 -21.54 -7.28 -9.28
C GLN A 236 -23.00 -7.55 -9.68
N ALA A 237 -23.39 -7.21 -10.89
CA ALA A 237 -24.74 -7.48 -11.39
C ALA A 237 -25.04 -8.99 -11.50
N GLU A 238 -24.11 -9.78 -12.00
CA GLU A 238 -24.27 -11.24 -12.11
C GLU A 238 -24.32 -11.92 -10.74
N ILE A 239 -23.45 -11.52 -9.80
CA ILE A 239 -23.49 -12.02 -8.41
C ILE A 239 -24.82 -11.65 -7.77
N ALA A 240 -25.28 -10.40 -7.90
CA ALA A 240 -26.57 -9.97 -7.37
C ALA A 240 -27.73 -10.79 -7.94
N SER A 241 -27.71 -11.08 -9.25
CA SER A 241 -28.73 -11.89 -9.90
C SER A 241 -28.69 -13.36 -9.46
N ALA A 242 -27.48 -13.94 -9.35
CA ALA A 242 -27.30 -15.33 -8.98
C ALA A 242 -27.73 -15.61 -7.52
N TYR A 243 -27.58 -14.62 -6.64
CA TYR A 243 -27.93 -14.74 -5.22
C TYR A 243 -29.25 -14.03 -4.85
N ARG A 244 -30.01 -13.51 -5.83
CA ARG A 244 -31.29 -12.82 -5.66
C ARG A 244 -31.25 -11.77 -4.55
N LEU A 245 -30.29 -10.86 -4.65
CA LEU A 245 -30.14 -9.69 -3.79
C LEU A 245 -31.08 -8.57 -4.23
#